data_fff98bfc9a6c3eb921832583028e7c2e
#
_entry.id   fff98bfc9a6c3eb921832583028e7c2e
#
_cell.length_a   1.000
_cell.length_b   1.000
_cell.length_c   1.000
_cell.angle_alpha   90.00
_cell.angle_beta   90.00
_cell.angle_gamma   90.00
#
_symmetry.space_group_name_H-M   'P 1'
#
loop_
_entity.id
_entity.type
_entity.pdbx_description
1 polymer ?
#
loop_
_entity_poly.entity_id
_entity_poly.type
_entity_poly.pdbx_seq_one_letter_code
_entity_poly.pdbx_strand_id
1 'polypeptide(L)'
;MSPAWQPDASQLRVIETPLGGYHLVLAPPGCGKTQILTERIRRAHDQGIAYGDMLCLTFTNRAARGMRERIAQYIEGADLGQLYVGNIHRFCSRFLFEHHLVEAETSVIDDDDALSILARYQNEEESAIKQRHNRRREYAEIIQLAHFMHQIIHHHPRGLRLHPDCVSADDVRALKAICRAERREFTPDAMIHIYDHTDDYRDFIHSDAFDVGTQALAANTLRKMRYAHAYTAYCRQNKLIDFEDLLLLTYDALTVDSDYPRYRWIQVDEVQDLNAM
;
A
#
# COMPACT_ATOMS: atom_id res chain seq x y z
N MET A 1 23.99 -9.27 34.23
CA MET A 1 22.85 -8.35 34.16
C MET A 1 23.31 -7.13 33.39
N SER A 2 22.78 -6.88 32.19
CA SER A 2 23.05 -5.62 31.51
C SER A 2 22.49 -4.47 32.37
N PRO A 3 23.14 -3.31 32.45
CA PRO A 3 22.59 -2.18 33.18
C PRO A 3 21.21 -1.85 32.63
N ALA A 4 20.26 -1.61 33.54
CA ALA A 4 18.92 -1.20 33.16
C ALA A 4 19.04 0.06 32.27
N TRP A 5 18.44 0.03 31.11
CA TRP A 5 18.42 1.19 30.22
C TRP A 5 17.82 2.40 30.94
N GLN A 6 18.51 3.53 30.85
CA GLN A 6 18.02 4.78 31.41
C GLN A 6 17.80 5.79 30.30
N PRO A 7 16.60 6.35 30.18
CA PRO A 7 16.30 7.36 29.18
C PRO A 7 17.04 8.67 29.50
N ASP A 8 17.55 9.33 28.47
CA ASP A 8 17.99 10.71 28.59
C ASP A 8 16.81 11.69 28.68
N ALA A 9 17.08 12.96 28.93
CA ALA A 9 16.04 13.99 29.12
C ALA A 9 15.15 14.17 27.86
N SER A 10 15.68 13.93 26.66
CA SER A 10 14.90 14.04 25.42
C SER A 10 14.00 12.81 25.21
N GLN A 11 14.52 11.64 25.49
CA GLN A 11 13.77 10.38 25.45
C GLN A 11 12.66 10.37 26.50
N LEU A 12 12.95 10.84 27.71
CA LEU A 12 11.98 10.93 28.81
C LEU A 12 10.80 11.83 28.42
N ARG A 13 11.04 12.99 27.81
CA ARG A 13 9.98 13.86 27.30
C ARG A 13 9.05 13.17 26.32
N VAL A 14 9.59 12.33 25.42
CA VAL A 14 8.76 11.56 24.48
C VAL A 14 7.96 10.48 25.22
N ILE A 15 8.58 9.77 26.15
CA ILE A 15 7.89 8.73 26.94
C ILE A 15 6.75 9.35 27.74
N GLU A 16 6.94 10.53 28.32
CA GLU A 16 5.97 11.24 29.17
C GLU A 16 4.91 12.01 28.39
N THR A 17 5.02 12.15 27.07
CA THR A 17 4.01 12.80 26.24
C THR A 17 2.61 12.19 26.52
N PRO A 18 1.56 12.99 26.62
CA PRO A 18 0.20 12.52 26.83
C PRO A 18 -0.20 11.38 25.88
N LEU A 19 -1.03 10.45 26.33
CA LEU A 19 -1.48 9.31 25.49
C LEU A 19 -2.54 9.71 24.47
N GLY A 20 -3.22 10.83 24.65
CA GLY A 20 -4.21 11.33 23.70
C GLY A 20 -3.60 12.12 22.56
N GLY A 21 -4.28 12.16 21.41
CA GLY A 21 -3.86 12.91 20.21
C GLY A 21 -2.87 12.16 19.32
N TYR A 22 -2.32 12.92 18.36
CA TYR A 22 -1.36 12.39 17.37
C TYR A 22 0.02 12.96 17.66
N HIS A 23 1.03 12.10 17.73
CA HIS A 23 2.40 12.48 18.04
C HIS A 23 3.35 11.91 17.00
N LEU A 24 4.11 12.80 16.34
CA LEU A 24 5.19 12.41 15.43
C LEU A 24 6.54 12.60 16.15
N VAL A 25 7.32 11.53 16.25
CA VAL A 25 8.64 11.53 16.88
C VAL A 25 9.70 11.42 15.80
N LEU A 26 10.47 12.49 15.61
CA LEU A 26 11.62 12.51 14.69
C LEU A 26 12.90 12.28 15.47
N ALA A 27 13.65 11.25 15.08
CA ALA A 27 14.87 10.90 15.76
C ALA A 27 15.84 10.17 14.82
N PRO A 28 17.16 10.45 14.91
CA PRO A 28 18.17 9.81 14.09
C PRO A 28 18.27 8.31 14.37
N PRO A 29 18.92 7.53 13.49
CA PRO A 29 19.21 6.13 13.75
C PRO A 29 20.03 5.95 15.04
N GLY A 30 19.76 4.87 15.78
CA GLY A 30 20.53 4.52 16.99
C GLY A 30 20.14 5.28 18.27
N CYS A 31 19.21 6.23 18.23
CA CYS A 31 18.78 7.02 19.41
C CYS A 31 17.77 6.30 20.33
N GLY A 32 17.57 4.99 20.18
CA GLY A 32 16.71 4.21 21.06
C GLY A 32 15.21 4.30 20.74
N LYS A 33 14.80 4.68 19.51
CA LYS A 33 13.38 4.76 19.10
C LYS A 33 12.55 3.55 19.57
N THR A 34 13.00 2.34 19.26
CA THR A 34 12.26 1.12 19.60
C THR A 34 12.13 0.93 21.12
N GLN A 35 13.13 1.35 21.92
CA GLN A 35 13.02 1.31 23.37
C GLN A 35 11.98 2.30 23.89
N ILE A 36 11.99 3.53 23.37
CA ILE A 36 10.97 4.55 23.68
C ILE A 36 9.57 4.01 23.36
N LEU A 37 9.40 3.38 22.20
CA LEU A 37 8.14 2.79 21.80
C LEU A 37 7.68 1.70 22.78
N THR A 38 8.61 0.85 23.25
CA THR A 38 8.30 -0.17 24.26
C THR A 38 7.86 0.44 25.60
N GLU A 39 8.54 1.49 26.05
CA GLU A 39 8.17 2.20 27.29
C GLU A 39 6.80 2.90 27.16
N ARG A 40 6.47 3.42 26.00
CA ARG A 40 5.16 4.01 25.75
C ARG A 40 4.02 2.98 25.76
N ILE A 41 4.26 1.76 25.25
CA ILE A 41 3.31 0.65 25.36
C ILE A 41 3.07 0.32 26.84
N ARG A 42 4.14 0.16 27.63
CA ARG A 42 4.04 -0.10 29.07
C ARG A 42 3.24 0.99 29.77
N ARG A 43 3.56 2.25 29.51
CA ARG A 43 2.85 3.39 30.09
C ARG A 43 1.38 3.43 29.71
N ALA A 44 1.04 3.12 28.43
CA ALA A 44 -0.35 3.04 27.99
C ALA A 44 -1.12 1.96 28.75
N HIS A 45 -0.48 0.82 28.98
CA HIS A 45 -1.04 -0.25 29.78
C HIS A 45 -1.24 0.16 31.24
N ASP A 46 -0.22 0.76 31.86
CA ASP A 46 -0.27 1.27 33.24
C ASP A 46 -1.41 2.30 33.45
N GLN A 47 -1.81 3.00 32.38
CA GLN A 47 -2.94 3.94 32.36
C GLN A 47 -4.28 3.30 31.95
N GLY A 48 -4.36 1.98 31.90
CA GLY A 48 -5.61 1.22 31.73
C GLY A 48 -6.01 0.95 30.28
N ILE A 49 -5.07 1.01 29.32
CA ILE A 49 -5.31 0.51 27.96
C ILE A 49 -4.90 -0.96 27.93
N ALA A 50 -5.85 -1.85 27.64
CA ALA A 50 -5.58 -3.28 27.55
C ALA A 50 -4.67 -3.57 26.33
N TYR A 51 -3.81 -4.58 26.40
CA TYR A 51 -2.94 -4.95 25.28
C TYR A 51 -3.71 -5.33 24.01
N GLY A 52 -4.90 -5.93 24.15
CA GLY A 52 -5.79 -6.23 23.02
C GLY A 52 -6.32 -4.99 22.29
N ASP A 53 -6.33 -3.83 22.97
CA ASP A 53 -6.73 -2.54 22.39
C ASP A 53 -5.54 -1.77 21.77
N MET A 54 -4.36 -2.41 21.68
CA MET A 54 -3.15 -1.78 21.17
C MET A 54 -2.72 -2.40 19.84
N LEU A 55 -2.34 -1.54 18.89
CA LEU A 55 -1.83 -1.90 17.58
C LEU A 55 -0.44 -1.31 17.39
N CYS A 56 0.57 -2.19 17.23
CA CYS A 56 1.94 -1.79 16.95
C CYS A 56 2.33 -2.23 15.54
N LEU A 57 2.51 -1.28 14.65
CA LEU A 57 2.85 -1.52 13.25
C LEU A 57 4.29 -1.14 12.97
N THR A 58 4.93 -1.92 12.12
CA THR A 58 6.24 -1.64 11.54
C THR A 58 6.22 -1.95 10.05
N PHE A 59 7.23 -1.49 9.32
CA PHE A 59 7.31 -1.76 7.89
C PHE A 59 7.73 -3.19 7.56
N THR A 60 8.63 -3.82 8.34
CA THR A 60 9.18 -5.14 8.02
C THR A 60 8.89 -6.20 9.07
N ASN A 61 8.82 -7.46 8.65
CA ASN A 61 8.70 -8.62 9.55
C ASN A 61 9.89 -8.71 10.53
N ARG A 62 11.09 -8.31 10.09
CA ARG A 62 12.29 -8.29 10.94
C ARG A 62 12.15 -7.26 12.06
N ALA A 63 11.70 -6.05 11.73
CA ALA A 63 11.44 -5.00 12.72
C ALA A 63 10.35 -5.42 13.71
N ALA A 64 9.25 -6.02 13.22
CA ALA A 64 8.18 -6.55 14.06
C ALA A 64 8.68 -7.61 15.05
N ARG A 65 9.51 -8.54 14.59
CA ARG A 65 10.13 -9.55 15.47
C ARG A 65 11.02 -8.90 16.52
N GLY A 66 11.92 -8.01 16.14
CA GLY A 66 12.80 -7.31 17.07
C GLY A 66 12.04 -6.44 18.08
N MET A 67 10.94 -5.81 17.67
CA MET A 67 10.05 -5.07 18.58
C MET A 67 9.36 -6.03 19.58
N ARG A 68 8.81 -7.13 19.10
CA ARG A 68 8.17 -8.14 19.94
C ARG A 68 9.13 -8.75 20.97
N GLU A 69 10.36 -9.09 20.55
CA GLU A 69 11.40 -9.62 21.46
C GLU A 69 11.78 -8.61 22.56
N ARG A 70 11.83 -7.32 22.24
CA ARG A 70 12.10 -6.28 23.24
C ARG A 70 10.93 -6.08 24.20
N ILE A 71 9.70 -6.04 23.66
CA ILE A 71 8.48 -5.94 24.50
C ILE A 71 8.40 -7.13 25.45
N ALA A 72 8.73 -8.35 24.98
CA ALA A 72 8.74 -9.56 25.78
C ALA A 72 9.74 -9.55 26.98
N GLN A 73 10.74 -8.68 26.95
CA GLN A 73 11.68 -8.52 28.06
C GLN A 73 11.08 -7.73 29.22
N TYR A 74 10.02 -6.96 29.00
CA TYR A 74 9.44 -6.03 29.96
C TYR A 74 7.99 -6.37 30.34
N ILE A 75 7.34 -7.21 29.55
CA ILE A 75 5.94 -7.58 29.73
C ILE A 75 5.86 -9.09 29.92
N GLU A 76 5.32 -9.55 31.04
CA GLU A 76 5.22 -10.97 31.36
C GLU A 76 4.16 -11.69 30.49
N GLY A 77 4.57 -12.78 29.95
CA GLY A 77 4.01 -13.90 29.23
C GLY A 77 2.58 -13.87 28.64
N ALA A 78 1.55 -13.89 29.46
CA ALA A 78 0.17 -14.13 28.98
C ALA A 78 -0.44 -12.95 28.20
N ASP A 79 -0.02 -11.74 28.50
CA ASP A 79 -0.60 -10.51 27.93
C ASP A 79 -0.01 -10.14 26.58
N LEU A 80 1.21 -10.61 26.29
CA LEU A 80 1.85 -10.42 24.97
C LEU A 80 1.10 -11.06 23.82
N GLY A 81 0.33 -12.12 24.08
CA GLY A 81 -0.50 -12.78 23.07
C GLY A 81 -1.65 -11.90 22.57
N GLN A 82 -2.08 -10.94 23.38
CA GLN A 82 -3.16 -10.02 23.04
C GLN A 82 -2.65 -8.80 22.26
N LEU A 83 -1.39 -8.37 22.49
CA LEU A 83 -0.80 -7.22 21.80
C LEU A 83 -0.48 -7.56 20.34
N TYR A 84 -1.07 -6.83 19.41
CA TYR A 84 -0.65 -6.96 18.02
C TYR A 84 0.64 -6.20 17.75
N VAL A 85 1.67 -6.94 17.33
CA VAL A 85 2.92 -6.37 16.82
C VAL A 85 3.22 -7.03 15.47
N GLY A 86 3.20 -6.28 14.39
CA GLY A 86 3.38 -6.83 13.06
C GLY A 86 3.61 -5.78 11.99
N ASN A 87 3.85 -6.23 10.75
CA ASN A 87 3.83 -5.31 9.62
C ASN A 87 2.39 -5.03 9.17
N ILE A 88 2.24 -3.94 8.40
CA ILE A 88 0.92 -3.48 7.96
C ILE A 88 0.21 -4.50 7.07
N HIS A 89 0.90 -5.12 6.10
CA HIS A 89 0.29 -6.12 5.20
C HIS A 89 -0.22 -7.34 5.96
N ARG A 90 0.54 -7.81 6.97
CA ARG A 90 0.09 -8.91 7.82
C ARG A 90 -1.12 -8.52 8.68
N PHE A 91 -1.18 -7.26 9.12
CA PHE A 91 -2.36 -6.75 9.82
C PHE A 91 -3.58 -6.77 8.88
N CYS A 92 -3.45 -6.20 7.69
CA CYS A 92 -4.53 -6.15 6.70
C CYS A 92 -5.00 -7.55 6.29
N SER A 93 -4.06 -8.45 5.97
CA SER A 93 -4.38 -9.84 5.64
C SER A 93 -5.17 -10.52 6.77
N ARG A 94 -4.66 -10.44 7.99
CA ARG A 94 -5.35 -10.99 9.16
C ARG A 94 -6.75 -10.40 9.32
N PHE A 95 -6.87 -9.08 9.24
CA PHE A 95 -8.14 -8.37 9.37
C PHE A 95 -9.15 -8.83 8.33
N LEU A 96 -8.77 -8.89 7.05
CA LEU A 96 -9.67 -9.28 5.97
C LEU A 96 -10.17 -10.73 6.11
N PHE A 97 -9.28 -11.66 6.47
CA PHE A 97 -9.67 -13.07 6.65
C PHE A 97 -10.46 -13.31 7.93
N GLU A 98 -10.12 -12.69 9.08
CA GLU A 98 -10.84 -12.84 10.33
C GLU A 98 -12.26 -12.27 10.26
N HIS A 99 -12.46 -11.20 9.49
CA HIS A 99 -13.79 -10.58 9.31
C HIS A 99 -14.54 -11.08 8.07
N HIS A 100 -14.04 -12.13 7.39
CA HIS A 100 -14.67 -12.72 6.20
C HIS A 100 -14.93 -11.70 5.07
N LEU A 101 -14.05 -10.72 4.92
CA LEU A 101 -14.14 -9.69 3.89
C LEU A 101 -13.56 -10.15 2.54
N VAL A 102 -12.81 -11.23 2.58
CA VAL A 102 -12.32 -11.97 1.43
C VAL A 102 -12.69 -13.44 1.58
N GLU A 103 -12.83 -14.15 0.46
CA GLU A 103 -13.16 -15.57 0.48
C GLU A 103 -12.02 -16.40 1.07
N ALA A 104 -12.34 -17.52 1.73
CA ALA A 104 -11.34 -18.38 2.38
C ALA A 104 -10.30 -18.94 1.41
N GLU A 105 -10.66 -19.12 0.14
CA GLU A 105 -9.78 -19.60 -0.93
C GLU A 105 -8.92 -18.51 -1.56
N THR A 106 -9.07 -17.25 -1.13
CA THR A 106 -8.26 -16.13 -1.64
C THR A 106 -6.80 -16.34 -1.28
N SER A 107 -5.93 -16.21 -2.28
CA SER A 107 -4.49 -16.29 -2.11
C SER A 107 -3.85 -14.90 -2.22
N VAL A 108 -2.92 -14.63 -1.32
CA VAL A 108 -2.12 -13.41 -1.37
C VAL A 108 -0.88 -13.68 -2.21
N ILE A 109 -0.68 -12.87 -3.25
CA ILE A 109 0.47 -12.97 -4.16
C ILE A 109 1.48 -11.85 -3.86
N ASP A 110 2.75 -12.12 -4.16
CA ASP A 110 3.81 -11.12 -4.07
C ASP A 110 4.13 -10.47 -5.43
N ASP A 111 5.06 -9.53 -5.43
CA ASP A 111 5.47 -8.79 -6.64
C ASP A 111 6.04 -9.73 -7.73
N ASP A 112 6.74 -10.80 -7.36
CA ASP A 112 7.31 -11.75 -8.30
C ASP A 112 6.21 -12.63 -8.94
N ASP A 113 5.18 -13.00 -8.18
CA ASP A 113 3.98 -13.66 -8.69
C ASP A 113 3.22 -12.76 -9.67
N ALA A 114 3.02 -11.50 -9.30
CA ALA A 114 2.36 -10.51 -10.15
C ALA A 114 3.09 -10.31 -11.49
N LEU A 115 4.43 -10.21 -11.44
CA LEU A 115 5.28 -10.16 -12.64
C LEU A 115 5.13 -11.41 -13.50
N SER A 116 5.07 -12.59 -12.88
CA SER A 116 4.91 -13.88 -13.59
C SER A 116 3.56 -13.97 -14.30
N ILE A 117 2.49 -13.46 -13.70
CA ILE A 117 1.16 -13.36 -14.31
C ILE A 117 1.22 -12.50 -15.57
N LEU A 118 1.79 -11.30 -15.47
CA LEU A 118 1.94 -10.40 -16.63
C LEU A 118 2.81 -10.98 -17.74
N ALA A 119 3.88 -11.69 -17.38
CA ALA A 119 4.75 -12.37 -18.33
C ALA A 119 3.97 -13.36 -19.20
N ARG A 120 3.13 -14.18 -18.58
CA ARG A 120 2.28 -15.15 -19.29
C ARG A 120 1.34 -14.46 -20.29
N TYR A 121 0.78 -13.31 -19.94
CA TYR A 121 -0.06 -12.54 -20.84
C TYR A 121 0.70 -12.01 -22.08
N GLN A 122 1.99 -11.78 -21.94
CA GLN A 122 2.83 -11.30 -23.05
C GLN A 122 3.54 -12.40 -23.82
N ASN A 123 3.31 -13.68 -23.47
CA ASN A 123 4.07 -14.84 -23.99
C ASN A 123 5.58 -14.67 -23.84
N GLU A 124 6.02 -14.00 -22.78
CA GLU A 124 7.44 -13.84 -22.44
C GLU A 124 7.86 -14.88 -21.38
N GLU A 125 9.10 -15.38 -21.50
CA GLU A 125 9.64 -16.24 -20.46
C GLU A 125 9.95 -15.44 -19.19
N GLU A 126 9.52 -15.92 -18.06
CA GLU A 126 9.72 -15.30 -16.74
C GLU A 126 11.21 -15.04 -16.45
N SER A 127 12.08 -15.94 -16.87
CA SER A 127 13.53 -15.80 -16.77
C SER A 127 14.07 -14.58 -17.52
N ALA A 128 13.51 -14.27 -18.69
CA ALA A 128 13.91 -13.12 -19.50
C ALA A 128 13.53 -11.79 -18.85
N ILE A 129 12.44 -11.75 -18.09
CA ILE A 129 11.97 -10.57 -17.40
C ILE A 129 12.85 -10.29 -16.17
N LYS A 130 13.11 -11.32 -15.37
CA LYS A 130 13.94 -11.19 -14.15
C LYS A 130 15.37 -10.72 -14.46
N GLN A 131 15.90 -11.03 -15.66
CA GLN A 131 17.25 -10.63 -16.08
C GLN A 131 17.34 -9.25 -16.71
N ARG A 132 16.24 -8.67 -17.19
CA ARG A 132 16.22 -7.39 -17.91
C ARG A 132 15.61 -6.29 -17.04
N HIS A 133 16.44 -5.46 -16.44
CA HIS A 133 16.03 -4.36 -15.56
C HIS A 133 14.92 -3.46 -16.16
N ASN A 134 15.03 -3.11 -17.44
CA ASN A 134 14.04 -2.29 -18.12
C ASN A 134 12.67 -2.96 -18.24
N ARG A 135 12.64 -4.29 -18.45
CA ARG A 135 11.38 -5.05 -18.52
C ARG A 135 10.72 -5.13 -17.14
N ARG A 136 11.48 -5.44 -16.11
CA ARG A 136 10.95 -5.47 -14.74
C ARG A 136 10.32 -4.13 -14.35
N ARG A 137 10.94 -3.02 -14.75
CA ARG A 137 10.39 -1.67 -14.51
C ARG A 137 9.08 -1.45 -15.26
N GLU A 138 9.02 -1.84 -16.54
CA GLU A 138 7.79 -1.72 -17.35
C GLU A 138 6.62 -2.50 -16.73
N TYR A 139 6.88 -3.73 -16.27
CA TYR A 139 5.85 -4.53 -15.60
C TYR A 139 5.40 -3.93 -14.26
N ALA A 140 6.34 -3.40 -13.48
CA ALA A 140 6.00 -2.69 -12.25
C ALA A 140 5.11 -1.47 -12.54
N GLU A 141 5.38 -0.71 -13.61
CA GLU A 141 4.53 0.41 -14.04
C GLU A 141 3.11 -0.04 -14.44
N ILE A 142 2.96 -1.24 -15.03
CA ILE A 142 1.64 -1.80 -15.37
C ILE A 142 0.86 -2.16 -14.10
N ILE A 143 1.52 -2.80 -13.12
CA ILE A 143 0.90 -3.16 -11.84
C ILE A 143 0.50 -1.90 -11.08
N GLN A 144 1.40 -0.90 -10.99
CA GLN A 144 1.09 0.39 -10.37
C GLN A 144 -0.11 1.07 -11.04
N LEU A 145 -0.20 1.00 -12.36
CA LEU A 145 -1.35 1.54 -13.08
C LEU A 145 -2.64 0.77 -12.77
N ALA A 146 -2.57 -0.56 -12.61
CA ALA A 146 -3.72 -1.36 -12.19
C ALA A 146 -4.22 -0.94 -10.80
N HIS A 147 -3.34 -0.79 -9.82
CA HIS A 147 -3.68 -0.32 -8.48
C HIS A 147 -4.24 1.11 -8.50
N PHE A 148 -3.63 2.01 -9.27
CA PHE A 148 -4.12 3.37 -9.42
C PHE A 148 -5.53 3.41 -10.02
N MET A 149 -5.81 2.61 -11.05
CA MET A 149 -7.15 2.51 -11.61
C MET A 149 -8.15 1.90 -10.62
N HIS A 150 -7.73 0.91 -9.83
CA HIS A 150 -8.55 0.38 -8.73
C HIS A 150 -8.94 1.48 -7.75
N GLN A 151 -7.98 2.28 -7.29
CA GLN A 151 -8.23 3.41 -6.39
C GLN A 151 -9.21 4.41 -6.98
N ILE A 152 -9.05 4.78 -8.26
CA ILE A 152 -9.96 5.72 -8.92
C ILE A 152 -11.37 5.16 -9.01
N ILE A 153 -11.52 3.90 -9.41
CA ILE A 153 -12.83 3.27 -9.61
C ILE A 153 -13.59 3.15 -8.29
N HIS A 154 -12.91 2.79 -7.21
CA HIS A 154 -13.57 2.51 -5.94
C HIS A 154 -13.65 3.69 -4.98
N HIS A 155 -12.71 4.62 -5.03
CA HIS A 155 -12.61 5.69 -4.03
C HIS A 155 -13.02 7.07 -4.52
N HIS A 156 -13.19 7.30 -5.83
CA HIS A 156 -13.54 8.61 -6.42
C HIS A 156 -12.96 9.79 -5.63
N PRO A 157 -11.64 9.91 -5.50
CA PRO A 157 -11.04 10.92 -4.66
C PRO A 157 -11.48 12.30 -5.14
N ARG A 158 -12.01 13.11 -4.23
CA ARG A 158 -12.32 14.52 -4.50
C ARG A 158 -11.02 15.26 -4.80
N GLY A 159 -10.65 15.31 -6.06
CA GLY A 159 -9.37 15.87 -6.52
C GLY A 159 -8.31 14.78 -6.68
N LEU A 160 -8.10 14.39 -7.92
CA LEU A 160 -7.09 13.42 -8.31
C LEU A 160 -5.71 14.01 -8.00
N ARG A 161 -5.11 13.63 -6.88
CA ARG A 161 -3.68 13.83 -6.68
C ARG A 161 -2.95 12.71 -7.42
N LEU A 162 -2.60 12.99 -8.67
CA LEU A 162 -1.73 12.13 -9.46
C LEU A 162 -0.34 12.14 -8.81
N HIS A 163 -0.11 11.19 -7.90
CA HIS A 163 1.24 11.04 -7.34
C HIS A 163 2.15 10.44 -8.41
N PRO A 164 3.36 11.00 -8.63
CA PRO A 164 4.29 10.52 -9.65
C PRO A 164 4.66 9.03 -9.49
N ASP A 165 4.56 8.50 -8.28
CA ASP A 165 4.87 7.10 -7.98
C ASP A 165 3.73 6.15 -8.38
N CYS A 166 2.51 6.66 -8.59
CA CYS A 166 1.35 5.85 -8.97
C CYS A 166 1.13 5.82 -10.49
N VAL A 167 1.39 6.94 -11.18
CA VAL A 167 1.25 7.05 -12.64
C VAL A 167 2.42 7.86 -13.19
N SER A 168 3.10 7.34 -14.19
CA SER A 168 4.23 8.04 -14.78
C SER A 168 3.81 9.38 -15.42
N ALA A 169 4.73 10.36 -15.41
CA ALA A 169 4.48 11.65 -16.06
C ALA A 169 4.13 11.51 -17.54
N ASP A 170 4.66 10.50 -18.19
CA ASP A 170 4.40 10.17 -19.57
C ASP A 170 2.97 9.66 -19.77
N ASP A 171 2.51 8.77 -18.90
CA ASP A 171 1.13 8.28 -18.94
C ASP A 171 0.12 9.40 -18.70
N VAL A 172 0.41 10.29 -17.73
CA VAL A 172 -0.43 11.49 -17.50
C VAL A 172 -0.48 12.40 -18.73
N ARG A 173 0.66 12.61 -19.40
CA ARG A 173 0.69 13.42 -20.63
C ARG A 173 -0.14 12.79 -21.75
N ALA A 174 -0.03 11.48 -21.93
CA ALA A 174 -0.78 10.73 -22.91
C ALA A 174 -2.29 10.83 -22.65
N LEU A 175 -2.74 10.56 -21.43
CA LEU A 175 -4.15 10.61 -21.05
C LEU A 175 -4.73 12.02 -21.21
N LYS A 176 -3.98 13.06 -20.82
CA LYS A 176 -4.38 14.45 -21.04
C LYS A 176 -4.49 14.78 -22.54
N ALA A 177 -3.62 14.24 -23.38
CA ALA A 177 -3.67 14.44 -24.84
C ALA A 177 -4.92 13.77 -25.44
N ILE A 178 -5.24 12.54 -25.00
CA ILE A 178 -6.45 11.84 -25.44
C ILE A 178 -7.69 12.65 -25.04
N CYS A 179 -7.82 13.05 -23.76
CA CYS A 179 -8.95 13.85 -23.30
C CYS A 179 -9.09 15.17 -24.08
N ARG A 180 -7.97 15.85 -24.35
CA ARG A 180 -7.97 17.10 -25.15
C ARG A 180 -8.47 16.88 -26.56
N ALA A 181 -8.03 15.80 -27.22
CA ALA A 181 -8.47 15.46 -28.58
C ALA A 181 -9.99 15.15 -28.61
N GLU A 182 -10.51 14.54 -27.56
CA GLU A 182 -11.96 14.33 -27.40
C GLU A 182 -12.75 15.54 -26.90
N ARG A 183 -12.07 16.67 -26.63
CA ARG A 183 -12.65 17.87 -26.01
C ARG A 183 -13.30 17.57 -24.62
N ARG A 184 -12.74 16.63 -23.89
CA ARG A 184 -13.15 16.27 -22.52
C ARG A 184 -12.18 16.86 -21.50
N GLU A 185 -12.69 17.17 -20.31
CA GLU A 185 -11.87 17.50 -19.17
C GLU A 185 -11.15 16.24 -18.67
N PHE A 186 -9.91 16.41 -18.19
CA PHE A 186 -9.14 15.33 -17.59
C PHE A 186 -9.62 15.09 -16.15
N THR A 187 -10.50 14.11 -15.97
CA THR A 187 -11.16 13.76 -14.72
C THR A 187 -10.99 12.27 -14.43
N PRO A 188 -11.26 11.80 -13.19
CA PRO A 188 -11.32 10.38 -12.87
C PRO A 188 -12.24 9.60 -13.82
N ASP A 189 -13.44 10.13 -14.09
CA ASP A 189 -14.41 9.47 -14.99
C ASP A 189 -13.89 9.34 -16.41
N ALA A 190 -13.18 10.36 -16.91
CA ALA A 190 -12.54 10.28 -18.24
C ALA A 190 -11.44 9.21 -18.27
N MET A 191 -10.67 9.07 -17.19
CA MET A 191 -9.65 8.04 -17.09
C MET A 191 -10.24 6.63 -17.01
N ILE A 192 -11.30 6.44 -16.22
CA ILE A 192 -12.06 5.17 -16.16
C ILE A 192 -12.61 4.82 -17.55
N HIS A 193 -13.20 5.80 -18.24
CA HIS A 193 -13.70 5.58 -19.56
C HIS A 193 -12.61 5.13 -20.56
N ILE A 194 -11.44 5.77 -20.55
CA ILE A 194 -10.32 5.36 -21.41
C ILE A 194 -9.83 3.95 -21.03
N TYR A 195 -9.77 3.64 -19.74
CA TYR A 195 -9.33 2.34 -19.23
C TYR A 195 -10.25 1.20 -19.67
N ASP A 196 -11.56 1.41 -19.61
CA ASP A 196 -12.56 0.41 -19.98
C ASP A 196 -12.67 0.22 -21.50
N HIS A 197 -12.24 1.22 -22.29
CA HIS A 197 -12.41 1.26 -23.75
C HIS A 197 -11.06 1.38 -24.50
N THR A 198 -10.00 0.82 -23.98
CA THR A 198 -8.64 0.94 -24.55
C THR A 198 -8.54 0.53 -26.01
N ASP A 199 -9.38 -0.40 -26.47
CA ASP A 199 -9.37 -0.87 -27.85
C ASP A 199 -9.99 0.16 -28.81
N ASP A 200 -10.99 0.91 -28.38
CA ASP A 200 -11.62 1.99 -29.19
C ASP A 200 -10.62 3.13 -29.41
N TYR A 201 -9.79 3.41 -28.42
CA TYR A 201 -8.78 4.45 -28.48
C TYR A 201 -7.58 4.09 -29.35
N ARG A 202 -7.35 2.80 -29.63
CA ARG A 202 -6.22 2.36 -30.48
C ARG A 202 -6.24 3.00 -31.87
N ASP A 203 -7.41 3.05 -32.49
CA ASP A 203 -7.57 3.67 -33.81
C ASP A 203 -7.66 5.19 -33.71
N PHE A 204 -8.26 5.71 -32.64
CA PHE A 204 -8.42 7.13 -32.40
C PHE A 204 -7.09 7.89 -32.28
N ILE A 205 -6.08 7.33 -31.64
CA ILE A 205 -4.77 7.97 -31.50
C ILE A 205 -3.99 8.11 -32.83
N HIS A 206 -4.40 7.39 -33.88
CA HIS A 206 -3.82 7.51 -35.22
C HIS A 206 -4.50 8.59 -36.07
N SER A 207 -5.46 9.32 -35.53
CA SER A 207 -6.08 10.46 -36.20
C SER A 207 -5.16 11.68 -36.26
N ASP A 208 -5.48 12.64 -37.12
CA ASP A 208 -4.74 13.91 -37.28
C ASP A 208 -4.72 14.80 -36.03
N ALA A 209 -5.43 14.40 -34.98
CA ALA A 209 -5.45 15.12 -33.71
C ALA A 209 -4.16 14.94 -32.89
N PHE A 210 -3.29 14.02 -33.29
CA PHE A 210 -2.06 13.69 -32.58
C PHE A 210 -0.82 13.82 -33.46
N ASP A 211 0.22 14.45 -32.95
CA ASP A 211 1.55 14.37 -33.56
C ASP A 211 2.21 13.01 -33.30
N VAL A 212 3.24 12.67 -34.08
CA VAL A 212 3.90 11.35 -34.02
C VAL A 212 4.43 11.01 -32.62
N GLY A 213 4.98 11.99 -31.91
CA GLY A 213 5.51 11.79 -30.56
C GLY A 213 4.39 11.48 -29.56
N THR A 214 3.30 12.22 -29.63
CA THR A 214 2.12 12.02 -28.80
C THR A 214 1.40 10.72 -29.12
N GLN A 215 1.35 10.32 -30.40
CA GLN A 215 0.80 9.01 -30.81
C GLN A 215 1.57 7.86 -30.15
N ALA A 216 2.90 7.89 -30.24
CA ALA A 216 3.74 6.84 -29.65
C ALA A 216 3.55 6.75 -28.11
N LEU A 217 3.45 7.91 -27.46
CA LEU A 217 3.22 8.00 -26.03
C LEU A 217 1.85 7.42 -25.66
N ALA A 218 0.79 7.84 -26.34
CA ALA A 218 -0.57 7.37 -26.13
C ALA A 218 -0.70 5.86 -26.39
N ALA A 219 -0.09 5.35 -27.46
CA ALA A 219 -0.10 3.93 -27.77
C ALA A 219 0.56 3.09 -26.63
N ASN A 220 1.68 3.58 -26.09
CA ASN A 220 2.33 2.91 -24.97
C ASN A 220 1.46 2.91 -23.71
N THR A 221 0.83 4.03 -23.37
CA THR A 221 -0.06 4.15 -22.23
C THR A 221 -1.29 3.26 -22.36
N LEU A 222 -1.97 3.27 -23.51
CA LEU A 222 -3.11 2.40 -23.78
C LEU A 222 -2.72 0.91 -23.70
N ARG A 223 -1.54 0.55 -24.20
CA ARG A 223 -1.01 -0.81 -24.04
C ARG A 223 -0.83 -1.20 -22.57
N LYS A 224 -0.25 -0.32 -21.76
CA LYS A 224 -0.10 -0.54 -20.30
C LYS A 224 -1.47 -0.69 -19.62
N MET A 225 -2.43 0.18 -19.96
CA MET A 225 -3.81 0.10 -19.43
C MET A 225 -4.48 -1.22 -19.77
N ARG A 226 -4.34 -1.71 -20.99
CA ARG A 226 -4.91 -3.01 -21.39
C ARG A 226 -4.31 -4.17 -20.58
N TYR A 227 -3.00 -4.16 -20.34
CA TYR A 227 -2.36 -5.18 -19.50
C TYR A 227 -2.75 -5.04 -18.03
N ALA A 228 -2.89 -3.84 -17.52
CA ALA A 228 -3.38 -3.59 -16.18
C ALA A 228 -4.81 -4.12 -16.00
N HIS A 229 -5.69 -3.88 -16.96
CA HIS A 229 -7.04 -4.43 -16.97
C HIS A 229 -7.04 -5.97 -17.00
N ALA A 230 -6.22 -6.57 -17.87
CA ALA A 230 -6.10 -8.03 -17.95
C ALA A 230 -5.55 -8.65 -16.66
N TYR A 231 -4.56 -8.01 -16.02
CA TYR A 231 -4.02 -8.41 -14.72
C TYR A 231 -5.12 -8.41 -13.64
N THR A 232 -5.84 -7.30 -13.49
CA THR A 232 -6.93 -7.18 -12.51
C THR A 232 -8.02 -8.22 -12.75
N ALA A 233 -8.40 -8.44 -14.01
CA ALA A 233 -9.40 -9.46 -14.37
C ALA A 233 -8.92 -10.88 -14.01
N TYR A 234 -7.65 -11.20 -14.28
CA TYR A 234 -7.06 -12.49 -13.92
C TYR A 234 -7.02 -12.70 -12.40
N CYS A 235 -6.55 -11.71 -11.64
CA CYS A 235 -6.50 -11.78 -10.19
C CYS A 235 -7.91 -12.04 -9.62
N ARG A 236 -8.91 -11.31 -10.08
CA ARG A 236 -10.30 -11.51 -9.67
C ARG A 236 -10.83 -12.91 -9.98
N GLN A 237 -10.61 -13.42 -11.21
CA GLN A 237 -11.06 -14.75 -11.61
C GLN A 237 -10.42 -15.88 -10.81
N ASN A 238 -9.16 -15.70 -10.39
CA ASN A 238 -8.41 -16.70 -9.67
C ASN A 238 -8.37 -16.47 -8.16
N LYS A 239 -9.17 -15.53 -7.64
CA LYS A 239 -9.23 -15.18 -6.22
C LYS A 239 -7.82 -14.84 -5.67
N LEU A 240 -7.09 -14.01 -6.42
CA LEU A 240 -5.77 -13.52 -6.04
C LEU A 240 -5.88 -12.07 -5.61
N ILE A 241 -5.18 -11.71 -4.55
CA ILE A 241 -5.01 -10.34 -4.09
C ILE A 241 -3.53 -10.08 -3.83
N ASP A 242 -3.05 -8.93 -4.20
CA ASP A 242 -1.67 -8.52 -3.91
C ASP A 242 -1.56 -7.66 -2.65
N PHE A 243 -0.36 -7.19 -2.34
CA PHE A 243 -0.13 -6.41 -1.12
C PHE A 243 -0.84 -5.05 -1.13
N GLU A 244 -1.03 -4.44 -2.28
CA GLU A 244 -1.77 -3.18 -2.41
C GLU A 244 -3.28 -3.42 -2.22
N ASP A 245 -3.82 -4.49 -2.80
CA ASP A 245 -5.21 -4.89 -2.58
C ASP A 245 -5.51 -5.12 -1.10
N LEU A 246 -4.58 -5.73 -0.33
CA LEU A 246 -4.75 -5.89 1.11
C LEU A 246 -4.99 -4.55 1.82
N LEU A 247 -4.22 -3.54 1.44
CA LEU A 247 -4.33 -2.20 2.03
C LEU A 247 -5.64 -1.53 1.63
N LEU A 248 -5.97 -1.55 0.33
CA LEU A 248 -7.17 -0.93 -0.22
C LEU A 248 -8.45 -1.55 0.36
N LEU A 249 -8.56 -2.87 0.33
CA LEU A 249 -9.73 -3.58 0.87
C LEU A 249 -9.89 -3.35 2.38
N THR A 250 -8.77 -3.30 3.12
CA THR A 250 -8.83 -2.98 4.55
C THR A 250 -9.26 -1.55 4.79
N TYR A 251 -8.74 -0.59 4.02
CA TYR A 251 -9.13 0.81 4.09
C TYR A 251 -10.62 0.99 3.81
N ASP A 252 -11.13 0.34 2.76
CA ASP A 252 -12.55 0.38 2.40
C ASP A 252 -13.43 -0.13 3.53
N ALA A 253 -13.09 -1.30 4.06
CA ALA A 253 -13.84 -1.89 5.17
C ALA A 253 -13.86 -0.96 6.40
N LEU A 254 -12.72 -0.40 6.78
CA LEU A 254 -12.61 0.48 7.95
C LEU A 254 -13.29 1.84 7.76
N THR A 255 -13.49 2.29 6.51
CA THR A 255 -14.15 3.57 6.22
C THR A 255 -15.67 3.47 6.10
N VAL A 256 -16.17 2.31 5.66
CA VAL A 256 -17.61 2.08 5.45
C VAL A 256 -18.30 1.60 6.72
N ASP A 257 -17.64 0.76 7.53
CA ASP A 257 -18.24 0.13 8.70
C ASP A 257 -17.60 0.62 10.01
N SER A 258 -18.43 1.10 10.93
CA SER A 258 -18.00 1.56 12.26
C SER A 258 -17.93 0.45 13.31
N ASP A 259 -18.38 -0.77 12.99
CA ASP A 259 -18.52 -1.85 13.97
C ASP A 259 -17.24 -2.68 14.18
N TYR A 260 -16.20 -2.40 13.40
CA TYR A 260 -14.90 -3.06 13.60
C TYR A 260 -14.21 -2.61 14.89
N PRO A 261 -13.42 -3.50 15.53
CA PRO A 261 -12.67 -3.18 16.73
C PRO A 261 -11.81 -1.94 16.55
N ARG A 262 -12.01 -0.94 17.43
CA ARG A 262 -11.20 0.28 17.41
C ARG A 262 -10.08 0.14 18.42
N TYR A 263 -8.84 0.24 17.92
CA TYR A 263 -7.68 0.31 18.78
C TYR A 263 -7.65 1.66 19.52
N ARG A 264 -7.45 1.59 20.81
CA ARG A 264 -7.32 2.78 21.68
C ARG A 264 -5.89 3.34 21.66
N TRP A 265 -4.93 2.53 21.25
CA TRP A 265 -3.53 2.89 21.10
C TRP A 265 -2.98 2.35 19.79
N ILE A 266 -2.52 3.24 18.93
CA ILE A 266 -1.87 2.86 17.66
C ILE A 266 -0.47 3.44 17.65
N GLN A 267 0.52 2.62 17.35
CA GLN A 267 1.90 3.00 17.29
C GLN A 267 2.52 2.47 16.01
N VAL A 268 3.19 3.34 15.28
CA VAL A 268 3.80 3.01 13.99
C VAL A 268 5.29 3.35 14.05
N ASP A 269 6.15 2.36 13.79
CA ASP A 269 7.60 2.54 13.64
C ASP A 269 7.96 2.70 12.17
N GLU A 270 9.01 3.49 11.88
CA GLU A 270 9.51 3.79 10.52
C GLU A 270 8.39 4.34 9.59
N VAL A 271 7.64 5.31 10.10
CA VAL A 271 6.48 5.90 9.38
C VAL A 271 6.84 6.51 8.02
N GLN A 272 8.10 6.90 7.80
CA GLN A 272 8.58 7.41 6.52
C GLN A 272 8.59 6.35 5.40
N ASP A 273 8.57 5.07 5.76
CA ASP A 273 8.55 3.96 4.80
C ASP A 273 7.11 3.59 4.40
N LEU A 274 6.10 4.21 5.01
CA LEU A 274 4.71 4.06 4.61
C LEU A 274 4.44 4.93 3.39
N ASN A 275 3.93 4.32 2.34
CA ASN A 275 3.47 5.06 1.16
C ASN A 275 2.27 5.93 1.55
N ALA A 276 2.20 7.13 0.98
CA ALA A 276 0.99 7.94 1.03
C ALA A 276 -0.03 7.30 0.08
N MET A 277 -1.01 6.60 0.63
CA MET A 277 -2.20 6.19 -0.09
C MET A 277 -3.20 7.33 -0.18
#